data_7bcca4a1892c81cf1969c20d593161bf
#
_entry.id   7bcca4a1892c81cf1969c20d593161bf
#
_cell.length_a   1.000
_cell.length_b   1.000
_cell.length_c   1.000
_cell.angle_alpha   90.00
_cell.angle_beta   90.00
_cell.angle_gamma   90.00
#
_symmetry.space_group_name_H-M   'P 1'
#
loop_
_entity.id
_entity.type
_entity.pdbx_description
1 polymer ?
#
loop_
_entity_poly.entity_id
_entity_poly.type
_entity_poly.pdbx_seq_one_letter_code
_entity_poly.pdbx_strand_id
1 'polypeptide(L)'
;MDNSTHAEDFGKAHPERYFEMYIAECQLVAAAVGMSVRGYVPFAATFAAFFTRAYDFIRMSAISEANIRLCGSHAGVEIGADGPSQMALEDLAMMRAVHGSTVVYPSDATSAAYLVREMADRRGIVYMRTTRGAYPVLYGPDEAFPIGGARLVRSSPSDQVTLAGAGVTLHNCLAAADELARDAIGARVLDLYSVKPADTEALLAAAAATGDRIVVAEDHYPAGGIGEAVLEAFNDAGHPVQIAHLAVRGLPGSGTPQELMEAAGISASHIAQAAREILGG
;
A
#
# COMPACT_ATOMS: atom_id res chain seq x y z
N MET A 1 16.31 11.85 9.82
CA MET A 1 15.16 11.60 8.88
C MET A 1 13.83 12.12 9.41
N ASP A 2 13.84 12.61 10.64
CA ASP A 2 12.63 13.03 11.37
C ASP A 2 11.81 14.14 10.70
N ASN A 3 12.46 15.17 10.18
CA ASN A 3 11.81 16.27 9.47
C ASN A 3 11.17 15.83 8.13
N SER A 4 11.75 14.84 7.46
CA SER A 4 11.20 14.34 6.18
C SER A 4 10.04 13.36 6.36
N THR A 5 9.97 12.70 7.52
CA THR A 5 8.89 11.77 7.87
C THR A 5 7.83 12.41 8.78
N HIS A 6 7.98 13.70 9.12
CA HIS A 6 7.16 14.43 10.10
C HIS A 6 7.15 13.82 11.51
N ALA A 7 8.09 12.93 11.82
CA ALA A 7 8.22 12.32 13.14
C ALA A 7 8.63 13.34 14.22
N GLU A 8 9.23 14.46 13.82
CA GLU A 8 9.59 15.56 14.72
C GLU A 8 8.40 16.18 15.46
N ASP A 9 7.20 16.13 14.88
CA ASP A 9 6.00 16.67 15.55
C ASP A 9 5.61 15.82 16.76
N PHE A 10 5.77 14.49 16.67
CA PHE A 10 5.66 13.61 17.82
C PHE A 10 6.78 13.89 18.84
N GLY A 11 8.02 14.09 18.36
CA GLY A 11 9.16 14.41 19.21
C GLY A 11 9.00 15.71 19.99
N LYS A 12 8.40 16.75 19.38
CA LYS A 12 8.06 18.02 20.06
C LYS A 12 6.96 17.85 21.12
N ALA A 13 5.95 17.03 20.82
CA ALA A 13 4.83 16.77 21.70
C ALA A 13 5.18 15.82 22.87
N HIS A 14 6.09 14.85 22.62
CA HIS A 14 6.42 13.77 23.54
C HIS A 14 7.94 13.49 23.58
N PRO A 15 8.78 14.44 23.97
CA PRO A 15 10.23 14.32 23.87
C PRO A 15 10.80 13.13 24.67
N GLU A 16 10.16 12.73 25.74
CA GLU A 16 10.54 11.57 26.57
C GLU A 16 10.24 10.21 25.93
N ARG A 17 9.50 10.22 24.85
CA ARG A 17 9.08 9.01 24.10
C ARG A 17 9.64 8.98 22.68
N TYR A 18 10.44 10.00 22.31
CA TYR A 18 11.03 10.13 20.98
C TYR A 18 12.52 9.82 20.99
N PHE A 19 12.96 9.00 20.04
CA PHE A 19 14.35 8.58 19.90
C PHE A 19 14.81 8.74 18.46
N GLU A 20 15.64 9.75 18.18
CA GLU A 20 16.21 9.95 16.84
C GLU A 20 17.40 8.99 16.63
N MET A 21 17.30 8.17 15.59
CA MET A 21 18.33 7.20 15.21
C MET A 21 19.16 7.67 14.02
N TYR A 22 18.99 8.91 13.58
CA TYR A 22 19.67 9.52 12.43
C TYR A 22 19.54 8.65 11.15
N ILE A 23 20.65 8.42 10.44
CA ILE A 23 20.68 7.59 9.21
C ILE A 23 21.24 6.21 9.57
N ALA A 24 20.56 5.48 10.47
CA ALA A 24 20.99 4.20 10.98
C ALA A 24 19.81 3.21 11.07
N GLU A 25 19.29 2.78 9.93
CA GLU A 25 18.08 1.98 9.84
C GLU A 25 18.19 0.63 10.55
N CYS A 26 19.40 0.00 10.53
CA CYS A 26 19.66 -1.20 11.32
C CYS A 26 19.48 -0.94 12.82
N GLN A 27 20.03 0.18 13.31
CA GLN A 27 19.90 0.58 14.72
C GLN A 27 18.46 0.95 15.06
N LEU A 28 17.74 1.60 14.14
CA LEU A 28 16.33 1.93 14.31
C LEU A 28 15.49 0.67 14.58
N VAL A 29 15.63 -0.36 13.76
CA VAL A 29 14.91 -1.63 13.93
C VAL A 29 15.39 -2.38 15.17
N ALA A 30 16.71 -2.46 15.41
CA ALA A 30 17.27 -3.13 16.59
C ALA A 30 16.78 -2.49 17.90
N ALA A 31 16.75 -1.16 17.96
CA ALA A 31 16.23 -0.43 19.11
C ALA A 31 14.73 -0.70 19.33
N ALA A 32 13.94 -0.69 18.25
CA ALA A 32 12.52 -1.02 18.32
C ALA A 32 12.30 -2.44 18.87
N VAL A 33 13.10 -3.43 18.43
CA VAL A 33 13.03 -4.81 18.97
C VAL A 33 13.35 -4.80 20.46
N GLY A 34 14.44 -4.14 20.87
CA GLY A 34 14.82 -4.05 22.28
C GLY A 34 13.74 -3.39 23.16
N MET A 35 13.08 -2.34 22.65
CA MET A 35 11.96 -1.67 23.32
C MET A 35 10.76 -2.62 23.43
N SER A 36 10.44 -3.39 22.39
CA SER A 36 9.30 -4.32 22.41
C SER A 36 9.47 -5.40 23.47
N VAL A 37 10.69 -5.90 23.69
CA VAL A 37 11.01 -6.88 24.76
C VAL A 37 10.74 -6.29 26.14
N ARG A 38 10.85 -4.96 26.28
CA ARG A 38 10.55 -4.24 27.54
C ARG A 38 9.07 -3.88 27.70
N GLY A 39 8.21 -4.32 26.77
CA GLY A 39 6.77 -4.10 26.83
C GLY A 39 6.29 -2.77 26.22
N TYR A 40 7.18 -2.05 25.51
CA TYR A 40 6.78 -0.87 24.74
C TYR A 40 6.15 -1.28 23.41
N VAL A 41 5.40 -0.36 22.80
CA VAL A 41 4.88 -0.47 21.43
C VAL A 41 5.63 0.54 20.55
N PRO A 42 6.82 0.17 20.02
CA PRO A 42 7.64 1.08 19.25
C PRO A 42 7.09 1.24 17.82
N PHE A 43 7.10 2.49 17.35
CA PHE A 43 6.90 2.85 15.95
C PHE A 43 8.24 3.32 15.38
N ALA A 44 8.76 2.62 14.38
CA ALA A 44 9.99 2.94 13.70
C ALA A 44 9.68 3.50 12.31
N ALA A 45 10.05 4.76 12.06
CA ALA A 45 9.74 5.46 10.83
C ALA A 45 11.00 5.85 10.07
N THR A 46 11.04 5.53 8.77
CA THR A 46 12.03 5.97 7.79
C THR A 46 11.41 5.95 6.40
N PHE A 47 12.16 6.30 5.35
CA PHE A 47 11.69 6.03 4.00
C PHE A 47 11.60 4.53 3.75
N ALA A 48 10.56 4.12 3.04
CA ALA A 48 10.31 2.71 2.74
C ALA A 48 11.52 2.04 2.08
N ALA A 49 12.18 2.73 1.14
CA ALA A 49 13.40 2.25 0.46
C ALA A 49 14.54 1.92 1.44
N PHE A 50 14.66 2.65 2.54
CA PHE A 50 15.81 2.47 3.45
C PHE A 50 15.62 1.34 4.46
N PHE A 51 14.42 0.80 4.60
CA PHE A 51 14.25 -0.47 5.32
C PHE A 51 14.99 -1.64 4.67
N THR A 52 15.37 -1.54 3.40
CA THR A 52 16.22 -2.54 2.74
C THR A 52 17.54 -2.76 3.47
N ARG A 53 18.14 -1.70 4.05
CA ARG A 53 19.38 -1.80 4.87
C ARG A 53 19.15 -2.60 6.16
N ALA A 54 17.95 -2.54 6.72
CA ALA A 54 17.59 -3.21 7.96
C ALA A 54 16.87 -4.54 7.75
N TYR A 55 16.78 -5.05 6.51
CA TYR A 55 15.93 -6.20 6.20
C TYR A 55 16.33 -7.46 6.98
N ASP A 56 17.63 -7.72 7.20
CA ASP A 56 18.03 -8.84 8.05
C ASP A 56 17.56 -8.66 9.50
N PHE A 57 17.61 -7.44 10.04
CA PHE A 57 17.08 -7.14 11.37
C PHE A 57 15.57 -7.37 11.44
N ILE A 58 14.83 -7.00 10.40
CA ILE A 58 13.37 -7.24 10.30
C ILE A 58 13.10 -8.75 10.23
N ARG A 59 13.86 -9.49 9.41
CA ARG A 59 13.75 -10.94 9.31
C ARG A 59 14.05 -11.62 10.65
N MET A 60 15.11 -11.21 11.34
CA MET A 60 15.45 -11.71 12.67
C MET A 60 14.41 -11.33 13.73
N SER A 61 13.77 -10.19 13.56
CA SER A 61 12.65 -9.77 14.43
C SER A 61 11.47 -10.72 14.35
N ALA A 62 11.18 -11.26 13.15
CA ALA A 62 10.12 -12.25 12.99
C ALA A 62 10.47 -13.58 13.70
N ILE A 63 11.71 -14.03 13.61
CA ILE A 63 12.18 -15.22 14.31
C ILE A 63 12.12 -15.06 15.84
N SER A 64 12.34 -13.83 16.32
CA SER A 64 12.28 -13.46 17.74
C SER A 64 10.88 -13.08 18.22
N GLU A 65 9.85 -13.22 17.38
CA GLU A 65 8.46 -12.85 17.67
C GLU A 65 8.31 -11.41 18.19
N ALA A 66 9.11 -10.48 17.63
CA ALA A 66 9.13 -9.09 18.06
C ALA A 66 7.80 -8.39 17.77
N ASN A 67 7.44 -7.44 18.64
CA ASN A 67 6.20 -6.67 18.55
C ASN A 67 6.53 -5.22 18.15
N ILE A 68 6.71 -4.95 16.85
CA ILE A 68 7.18 -3.66 16.31
C ILE A 68 6.29 -3.13 15.19
N ARG A 69 6.26 -1.81 15.05
CA ARG A 69 5.53 -1.08 14.00
C ARG A 69 6.54 -0.38 13.10
N LEU A 70 6.49 -0.68 11.82
CA LEU A 70 7.38 -0.11 10.81
C LEU A 70 6.55 0.81 9.91
N CYS A 71 6.96 2.07 9.80
CA CYS A 71 6.30 3.06 8.95
C CYS A 71 7.27 3.46 7.83
N GLY A 72 7.01 2.99 6.61
CA GLY A 72 7.79 3.29 5.41
C GLY A 72 7.12 4.38 4.59
N SER A 73 7.66 5.59 4.61
CA SER A 73 7.17 6.71 3.81
C SER A 73 7.89 6.82 2.46
N HIS A 74 7.43 7.71 1.59
CA HIS A 74 8.07 8.03 0.32
C HIS A 74 8.20 6.81 -0.61
N ALA A 75 7.20 5.93 -0.62
CA ALA A 75 7.22 4.73 -1.44
C ALA A 75 6.64 4.98 -2.84
N GLY A 76 7.20 4.25 -3.83
CA GLY A 76 6.72 4.26 -5.19
C GLY A 76 7.34 5.33 -6.10
N VAL A 77 6.99 5.30 -7.39
CA VAL A 77 7.41 6.34 -8.35
C VAL A 77 6.79 7.70 -8.05
N GLU A 78 5.72 7.71 -7.26
CA GLU A 78 5.03 8.92 -6.81
C GLU A 78 5.96 9.89 -6.05
N ILE A 79 7.05 9.43 -5.48
CA ILE A 79 8.04 10.30 -4.84
C ILE A 79 8.63 11.33 -5.81
N GLY A 80 8.65 11.05 -7.09
CA GLY A 80 8.96 12.02 -8.13
C GLY A 80 10.46 12.31 -8.29
N ALA A 81 10.83 13.60 -8.07
CA ALA A 81 12.13 14.14 -8.39
C ALA A 81 13.32 13.51 -7.64
N ASP A 82 13.09 12.90 -6.47
CA ASP A 82 14.15 12.27 -5.68
C ASP A 82 14.79 11.07 -6.41
N GLY A 83 14.06 10.49 -7.35
CA GLY A 83 14.57 9.46 -8.25
C GLY A 83 14.62 8.04 -7.64
N PRO A 84 15.09 7.07 -8.46
CA PRO A 84 14.92 5.64 -8.18
C PRO A 84 15.62 5.14 -6.91
N SER A 85 16.69 5.82 -6.47
CA SER A 85 17.40 5.41 -5.24
C SER A 85 16.56 5.58 -3.96
N GLN A 86 15.48 6.32 -4.04
CA GLN A 86 14.59 6.60 -2.90
C GLN A 86 13.18 6.05 -3.10
N MET A 87 12.86 5.59 -4.31
CA MET A 87 11.62 4.89 -4.62
C MET A 87 11.66 3.49 -4.03
N ALA A 88 10.76 3.20 -3.11
CA ALA A 88 10.59 1.85 -2.62
C ALA A 88 9.63 1.12 -3.56
N LEU A 89 10.17 0.35 -4.48
CA LEU A 89 9.40 -0.45 -5.44
C LEU A 89 9.44 -1.95 -5.09
N GLU A 90 10.12 -2.31 -4.02
CA GLU A 90 10.31 -3.67 -3.47
C GLU A 90 9.74 -3.83 -2.06
N ASP A 91 9.31 -2.76 -1.43
CA ASP A 91 8.99 -2.72 0.00
C ASP A 91 7.81 -3.64 0.37
N LEU A 92 6.75 -3.65 -0.43
CA LEU A 92 5.62 -4.56 -0.20
C LEU A 92 6.07 -6.02 -0.32
N ALA A 93 6.87 -6.35 -1.34
CA ALA A 93 7.41 -7.70 -1.53
C ALA A 93 8.23 -8.16 -0.32
N MET A 94 9.18 -7.32 0.12
CA MET A 94 10.00 -7.58 1.29
C MET A 94 9.16 -7.83 2.53
N MET A 95 8.21 -6.94 2.82
CA MET A 95 7.41 -7.00 4.04
C MET A 95 6.37 -8.12 3.99
N ARG A 96 5.81 -8.43 2.83
CA ARG A 96 4.93 -9.60 2.65
C ARG A 96 5.68 -10.92 2.87
N ALA A 97 6.96 -11.00 2.48
CA ALA A 97 7.80 -12.19 2.67
C ALA A 97 8.18 -12.44 4.13
N VAL A 98 8.10 -11.44 5.01
CA VAL A 98 8.38 -11.63 6.44
C VAL A 98 7.30 -12.50 7.08
N HIS A 99 7.72 -13.58 7.76
CA HIS A 99 6.80 -14.51 8.41
C HIS A 99 5.93 -13.80 9.47
N GLY A 100 4.61 -14.04 9.42
CA GLY A 100 3.67 -13.47 10.39
C GLY A 100 3.48 -11.95 10.33
N SER A 101 4.06 -11.27 9.33
CA SER A 101 3.88 -9.82 9.17
C SER A 101 2.47 -9.44 8.76
N THR A 102 2.11 -8.22 9.10
CA THR A 102 0.94 -7.52 8.58
C THR A 102 1.44 -6.35 7.70
N VAL A 103 0.80 -6.12 6.56
CA VAL A 103 1.17 -5.06 5.61
C VAL A 103 -0.06 -4.26 5.23
N VAL A 104 -0.03 -2.95 5.47
CA VAL A 104 -1.13 -2.04 5.16
C VAL A 104 -0.65 -0.84 4.34
N TYR A 105 -1.53 -0.33 3.48
CA TYR A 105 -1.25 0.81 2.60
C TYR A 105 -2.48 1.72 2.53
N PRO A 106 -2.61 2.70 3.45
CA PRO A 106 -3.73 3.65 3.45
C PRO A 106 -3.75 4.52 2.20
N SER A 107 -4.94 4.91 1.78
CA SER A 107 -5.17 5.72 0.58
C SER A 107 -5.45 7.21 0.87
N ASP A 108 -5.71 7.56 2.13
CA ASP A 108 -5.92 8.94 2.57
C ASP A 108 -5.57 9.14 4.06
N ALA A 109 -5.76 10.37 4.55
CA ALA A 109 -5.45 10.72 5.93
C ALA A 109 -6.37 10.02 6.94
N THR A 110 -7.64 9.79 6.60
CA THR A 110 -8.60 9.10 7.51
C THR A 110 -8.21 7.64 7.69
N SER A 111 -8.00 6.92 6.59
CA SER A 111 -7.56 5.52 6.64
C SER A 111 -6.19 5.38 7.31
N ALA A 112 -5.25 6.32 7.06
CA ALA A 112 -3.95 6.33 7.74
C ALA A 112 -4.08 6.48 9.25
N ALA A 113 -4.88 7.43 9.73
CA ALA A 113 -5.10 7.67 11.14
C ALA A 113 -5.77 6.48 11.84
N TYR A 114 -6.72 5.81 11.17
CA TYR A 114 -7.35 4.61 11.68
C TYR A 114 -6.35 3.45 11.78
N LEU A 115 -5.62 3.18 10.69
CA LEU A 115 -4.65 2.08 10.63
C LEU A 115 -3.49 2.25 11.61
N VAL A 116 -3.04 3.47 11.93
CA VAL A 116 -2.05 3.71 13.00
C VAL A 116 -2.56 3.21 14.35
N ARG A 117 -3.84 3.41 14.66
CA ARG A 117 -4.46 2.89 15.90
C ARG A 117 -4.54 1.37 15.88
N GLU A 118 -5.03 0.78 14.79
CA GLU A 118 -5.06 -0.68 14.60
C GLU A 118 -3.67 -1.30 14.74
N MET A 119 -2.64 -0.65 14.17
CA MET A 119 -1.26 -1.11 14.32
C MET A 119 -0.82 -1.12 15.79
N ALA A 120 -1.20 -0.13 16.58
CA ALA A 120 -0.79 -0.06 17.99
C ALA A 120 -1.27 -1.28 18.79
N ASP A 121 -2.49 -1.75 18.52
CA ASP A 121 -3.13 -2.85 19.23
C ASP A 121 -2.77 -4.24 18.69
N ARG A 122 -2.31 -4.31 17.43
CA ARG A 122 -1.99 -5.57 16.77
C ARG A 122 -0.62 -6.11 17.21
N ARG A 123 -0.53 -7.41 17.50
CA ARG A 123 0.73 -8.08 17.83
C ARG A 123 1.53 -8.48 16.58
N GLY A 124 2.85 -8.55 16.74
CA GLY A 124 3.80 -8.97 15.71
C GLY A 124 4.41 -7.78 14.97
N ILE A 125 4.89 -8.04 13.77
CA ILE A 125 5.48 -7.02 12.89
C ILE A 125 4.38 -6.47 12.01
N VAL A 126 4.11 -5.16 12.11
CA VAL A 126 3.16 -4.45 11.25
C VAL A 126 3.91 -3.39 10.45
N TYR A 127 3.76 -3.43 9.14
CA TYR A 127 4.32 -2.46 8.22
C TYR A 127 3.21 -1.62 7.60
N MET A 128 3.35 -0.31 7.68
CA MET A 128 2.51 0.65 6.98
C MET A 128 3.34 1.37 5.92
N ARG A 129 2.89 1.29 4.68
CA ARG A 129 3.42 2.01 3.54
C ARG A 129 2.70 3.35 3.39
N THR A 130 3.43 4.43 3.12
CA THR A 130 2.83 5.72 2.73
C THR A 130 3.59 6.35 1.57
N THR A 131 2.93 7.26 0.85
CA THR A 131 3.53 8.07 -0.21
C THR A 131 4.12 9.36 0.34
N ARG A 132 4.64 10.22 -0.53
CA ARG A 132 5.14 11.57 -0.21
C ARG A 132 4.06 12.64 -0.40
N GLY A 133 3.26 12.51 -1.45
CA GLY A 133 2.29 13.53 -1.86
C GLY A 133 1.11 13.67 -0.91
N ALA A 134 0.49 14.83 -0.95
CA ALA A 134 -0.80 15.06 -0.32
C ALA A 134 -1.92 14.68 -1.28
N TYR A 135 -2.81 13.81 -0.81
CA TYR A 135 -3.95 13.33 -1.58
C TYR A 135 -5.27 13.80 -0.97
N PRO A 136 -6.34 13.94 -1.76
CA PRO A 136 -7.67 14.24 -1.25
C PRO A 136 -8.10 13.22 -0.18
N VAL A 137 -8.79 13.72 0.84
CA VAL A 137 -9.45 12.86 1.84
C VAL A 137 -10.69 12.26 1.18
N LEU A 138 -10.74 10.95 1.12
CA LEU A 138 -11.82 10.17 0.47
C LEU A 138 -12.90 9.77 1.47
N TYR A 139 -12.52 9.55 2.71
CA TYR A 139 -13.34 8.89 3.72
C TYR A 139 -13.76 9.84 4.84
N GLY A 140 -14.95 9.62 5.35
CA GLY A 140 -15.45 10.34 6.51
C GLY A 140 -14.66 10.00 7.79
N PRO A 141 -14.69 10.88 8.81
CA PRO A 141 -13.86 10.72 10.01
C PRO A 141 -14.23 9.50 10.87
N ASP A 142 -15.44 8.99 10.73
CA ASP A 142 -15.97 7.86 11.52
C ASP A 142 -15.87 6.51 10.78
N GLU A 143 -15.26 6.49 9.60
CA GLU A 143 -15.12 5.27 8.83
C GLU A 143 -14.03 4.35 9.38
N ALA A 144 -14.32 3.04 9.38
CA ALA A 144 -13.43 2.02 9.95
C ALA A 144 -12.65 1.27 8.87
N PHE A 145 -11.39 0.97 9.15
CA PHE A 145 -10.47 0.25 8.27
C PHE A 145 -9.80 -0.92 9.03
N PRO A 146 -10.57 -1.93 9.45
CA PRO A 146 -10.00 -3.07 10.17
C PRO A 146 -8.96 -3.79 9.32
N ILE A 147 -7.83 -4.14 9.91
CA ILE A 147 -6.76 -4.88 9.21
C ILE A 147 -7.31 -6.24 8.73
N GLY A 148 -7.08 -6.55 7.47
CA GLY A 148 -7.64 -7.72 6.78
C GLY A 148 -8.87 -7.41 5.94
N GLY A 149 -9.35 -6.15 5.97
CA GLY A 149 -10.44 -5.68 5.14
C GLY A 149 -10.01 -4.96 3.88
N ALA A 150 -10.97 -4.79 2.96
CA ALA A 150 -10.90 -3.90 1.80
C ALA A 150 -12.13 -2.99 1.79
N ARG A 151 -12.08 -1.89 1.02
CA ARG A 151 -13.20 -0.94 0.96
C ARG A 151 -13.73 -0.80 -0.45
N LEU A 152 -15.00 -1.10 -0.65
CA LEU A 152 -15.71 -0.76 -1.89
C LEU A 152 -16.02 0.75 -1.86
N VAL A 153 -15.26 1.53 -2.65
CA VAL A 153 -15.34 3.00 -2.66
C VAL A 153 -16.41 3.49 -3.64
N ARG A 154 -16.54 2.78 -4.75
CA ARG A 154 -17.51 3.10 -5.80
C ARG A 154 -18.13 1.84 -6.36
N SER A 155 -19.43 1.85 -6.59
CA SER A 155 -20.14 0.78 -7.28
C SER A 155 -21.45 1.25 -7.89
N SER A 156 -21.90 0.52 -8.91
CA SER A 156 -23.21 0.65 -9.51
C SER A 156 -23.77 -0.72 -9.91
N PRO A 157 -25.09 -0.84 -10.17
CA PRO A 157 -25.67 -2.09 -10.67
C PRO A 157 -25.19 -2.49 -12.08
N SER A 158 -24.61 -1.54 -12.83
CA SER A 158 -24.14 -1.73 -14.21
C SER A 158 -22.63 -1.91 -14.32
N ASP A 159 -21.93 -2.20 -13.22
CA ASP A 159 -20.48 -2.40 -13.24
C ASP A 159 -20.10 -3.63 -14.07
N GLN A 160 -19.09 -3.44 -14.94
CA GLN A 160 -18.60 -4.44 -15.88
C GLN A 160 -17.18 -4.88 -15.55
N VAL A 161 -16.45 -4.07 -14.77
CA VAL A 161 -15.06 -4.30 -14.38
C VAL A 161 -14.83 -3.79 -12.97
N THR A 162 -13.94 -4.47 -12.23
CA THR A 162 -13.41 -4.01 -10.94
C THR A 162 -12.06 -3.36 -11.14
N LEU A 163 -11.87 -2.14 -10.64
CA LEU A 163 -10.59 -1.46 -10.54
C LEU A 163 -10.11 -1.54 -9.10
N ALA A 164 -8.97 -2.15 -8.86
CA ALA A 164 -8.43 -2.36 -7.53
C ALA A 164 -7.07 -1.69 -7.37
N GLY A 165 -6.89 -0.96 -6.30
CA GLY A 165 -5.63 -0.28 -5.98
C GLY A 165 -5.52 0.01 -4.49
N ALA A 166 -4.39 0.59 -4.07
CA ALA A 166 -4.18 1.08 -2.72
C ALA A 166 -3.29 2.33 -2.74
N GLY A 167 -3.40 3.17 -1.72
CA GLY A 167 -2.63 4.41 -1.69
C GLY A 167 -2.89 5.26 -2.92
N VAL A 168 -1.81 5.72 -3.58
CA VAL A 168 -1.90 6.59 -4.77
C VAL A 168 -2.67 5.98 -5.93
N THR A 169 -2.56 4.68 -6.15
CA THR A 169 -3.24 4.03 -7.29
C THR A 169 -4.75 3.91 -7.08
N LEU A 170 -5.26 3.99 -5.87
CA LEU A 170 -6.70 4.12 -5.64
C LEU A 170 -7.25 5.41 -6.25
N HIS A 171 -6.55 6.54 -6.09
CA HIS A 171 -6.95 7.82 -6.70
C HIS A 171 -6.95 7.73 -8.23
N ASN A 172 -5.97 7.03 -8.81
CA ASN A 172 -5.92 6.77 -10.24
C ASN A 172 -7.08 5.86 -10.70
N CYS A 173 -7.45 4.86 -9.90
CA CYS A 173 -8.63 4.00 -10.18
C CYS A 173 -9.94 4.81 -10.16
N LEU A 174 -10.10 5.73 -9.21
CA LEU A 174 -11.28 6.62 -9.17
C LEU A 174 -11.37 7.52 -10.41
N ALA A 175 -10.25 8.13 -10.80
CA ALA A 175 -10.18 8.95 -12.01
C ALA A 175 -10.41 8.11 -13.29
N ALA A 176 -9.89 6.88 -13.35
CA ALA A 176 -10.15 5.95 -14.45
C ALA A 176 -11.63 5.55 -14.54
N ALA A 177 -12.29 5.33 -13.40
CA ALA A 177 -13.72 5.05 -13.37
C ALA A 177 -14.56 6.23 -13.86
N ASP A 178 -14.12 7.48 -13.60
CA ASP A 178 -14.78 8.68 -14.18
C ASP A 178 -14.55 8.78 -15.69
N GLU A 179 -13.40 8.35 -16.18
CA GLU A 179 -13.12 8.29 -17.63
C GLU A 179 -14.00 7.23 -18.31
N LEU A 180 -14.05 6.01 -17.77
CA LEU A 180 -14.86 4.91 -18.28
C LEU A 180 -16.36 5.23 -18.29
N ALA A 181 -16.84 5.97 -17.31
CA ALA A 181 -18.25 6.39 -17.25
C ALA A 181 -18.67 7.28 -18.44
N ARG A 182 -17.74 8.05 -19.05
CA ARG A 182 -18.01 8.82 -20.27
C ARG A 182 -18.25 7.93 -21.48
N ASP A 183 -17.71 6.72 -21.45
CA ASP A 183 -17.89 5.69 -22.48
C ASP A 183 -19.05 4.73 -22.12
N ALA A 184 -19.87 5.07 -21.12
CA ALA A 184 -20.93 4.23 -20.58
C ALA A 184 -20.46 2.86 -20.04
N ILE A 185 -19.20 2.77 -19.61
CA ILE A 185 -18.63 1.59 -18.97
C ILE A 185 -18.71 1.78 -17.44
N GLY A 186 -19.50 0.95 -16.78
CA GLY A 186 -19.59 0.91 -15.33
C GLY A 186 -18.33 0.26 -14.75
N ALA A 187 -17.72 0.90 -13.75
CA ALA A 187 -16.57 0.36 -13.04
C ALA A 187 -16.73 0.55 -11.53
N ARG A 188 -16.59 -0.56 -10.77
CA ARG A 188 -16.45 -0.44 -9.31
C ARG A 188 -15.00 -0.23 -8.93
N VAL A 189 -14.78 0.43 -7.79
CA VAL A 189 -13.44 0.73 -7.29
C VAL A 189 -13.29 0.14 -5.90
N LEU A 190 -12.25 -0.68 -5.72
CA LEU A 190 -11.91 -1.37 -4.48
C LEU A 190 -10.58 -0.85 -3.93
N ASP A 191 -10.59 -0.35 -2.70
CA ASP A 191 -9.40 0.04 -1.95
C ASP A 191 -8.85 -1.17 -1.19
N LEU A 192 -7.65 -1.63 -1.56
CA LEU A 192 -6.95 -2.75 -0.96
C LEU A 192 -5.99 -2.27 0.14
N TYR A 193 -6.47 -1.44 1.07
CA TYR A 193 -5.66 -0.86 2.14
C TYR A 193 -4.98 -1.90 3.05
N SER A 194 -5.50 -3.12 3.13
CA SER A 194 -4.85 -4.27 3.76
C SER A 194 -4.29 -5.20 2.70
N VAL A 195 -2.95 -5.19 2.56
CA VAL A 195 -2.23 -5.98 1.56
C VAL A 195 -1.91 -7.39 2.09
N LYS A 196 -1.66 -7.48 3.40
CA LYS A 196 -1.46 -8.76 4.10
C LYS A 196 -1.97 -8.67 5.55
N PRO A 197 -3.00 -9.45 5.91
CA PRO A 197 -3.78 -10.31 5.00
C PRO A 197 -4.61 -9.49 4.01
N ALA A 198 -4.84 -10.05 2.82
CA ALA A 198 -5.78 -9.50 1.86
C ALA A 198 -7.21 -9.92 2.21
N ASP A 199 -8.20 -9.08 1.83
CA ASP A 199 -9.62 -9.39 1.99
C ASP A 199 -10.10 -10.26 0.82
N THR A 200 -9.97 -11.56 0.97
CA THR A 200 -10.39 -12.53 -0.05
C THR A 200 -11.91 -12.46 -0.31
N GLU A 201 -12.71 -12.24 0.73
CA GLU A 201 -14.17 -12.17 0.59
C GLU A 201 -14.60 -10.96 -0.25
N ALA A 202 -14.04 -9.78 0.05
CA ALA A 202 -14.31 -8.57 -0.73
C ALA A 202 -13.83 -8.69 -2.19
N LEU A 203 -12.67 -9.32 -2.42
CA LEU A 203 -12.15 -9.58 -3.76
C LEU A 203 -13.07 -10.50 -4.56
N LEU A 204 -13.50 -11.62 -3.98
CA LEU A 204 -14.43 -12.55 -4.62
C LEU A 204 -15.78 -11.89 -4.92
N ALA A 205 -16.34 -11.13 -3.97
CA ALA A 205 -17.58 -10.41 -4.16
C ALA A 205 -17.47 -9.35 -5.27
N ALA A 206 -16.35 -8.65 -5.35
CA ALA A 206 -16.09 -7.65 -6.38
C ALA A 206 -15.95 -8.29 -7.77
N ALA A 207 -15.24 -9.41 -7.88
CA ALA A 207 -15.08 -10.17 -9.11
C ALA A 207 -16.43 -10.72 -9.61
N ALA A 208 -17.14 -11.41 -8.76
CA ALA A 208 -18.46 -12.00 -9.12
C ALA A 208 -19.44 -10.95 -9.68
N ALA A 209 -19.39 -9.73 -9.14
CA ALA A 209 -20.28 -8.65 -9.59
C ALA A 209 -19.85 -8.02 -10.93
N THR A 210 -18.67 -8.37 -11.48
CA THR A 210 -18.12 -7.81 -12.72
C THR A 210 -17.73 -8.89 -13.74
N GLY A 211 -18.29 -10.11 -13.59
CA GLY A 211 -18.00 -11.23 -14.48
C GLY A 211 -16.53 -11.66 -14.42
N ASP A 212 -15.97 -11.63 -13.21
CA ASP A 212 -14.60 -12.05 -12.89
C ASP A 212 -13.49 -11.24 -13.60
N ARG A 213 -13.76 -9.95 -13.89
CA ARG A 213 -12.81 -9.04 -14.54
C ARG A 213 -12.29 -8.00 -13.57
N ILE A 214 -10.98 -8.01 -13.34
CA ILE A 214 -10.31 -7.10 -12.42
C ILE A 214 -9.11 -6.45 -13.09
N VAL A 215 -8.97 -5.13 -12.95
CA VAL A 215 -7.73 -4.40 -13.22
C VAL A 215 -7.10 -4.06 -11.86
N VAL A 216 -5.90 -4.55 -11.61
CA VAL A 216 -5.12 -4.21 -10.41
C VAL A 216 -4.04 -3.23 -10.80
N ALA A 217 -3.99 -2.07 -10.13
CA ALA A 217 -2.95 -1.07 -10.35
C ALA A 217 -2.14 -0.86 -9.07
N GLU A 218 -0.82 -0.91 -9.19
CA GLU A 218 0.08 -0.71 -8.06
C GLU A 218 1.30 0.12 -8.42
N ASP A 219 1.70 1.00 -7.50
CA ASP A 219 2.94 1.77 -7.57
C ASP A 219 4.08 0.99 -6.88
N HIS A 220 4.41 -0.15 -7.48
CA HIS A 220 5.38 -1.12 -7.00
C HIS A 220 5.84 -1.99 -8.19
N TYR A 221 6.93 -2.71 -8.06
CA TYR A 221 7.28 -3.75 -9.04
C TYR A 221 6.25 -4.90 -9.01
N PRO A 222 6.02 -5.61 -10.13
CA PRO A 222 4.98 -6.64 -10.17
C PRO A 222 5.23 -7.80 -9.20
N ALA A 223 6.50 -8.14 -8.94
CA ALA A 223 6.85 -9.26 -8.08
C ALA A 223 6.61 -8.94 -6.59
N GLY A 224 5.81 -9.74 -5.93
CA GLY A 224 5.52 -9.65 -4.50
C GLY A 224 4.61 -8.49 -4.07
N GLY A 225 4.08 -7.70 -5.01
CA GLY A 225 3.22 -6.55 -4.75
C GLY A 225 1.75 -6.89 -4.52
N ILE A 226 0.89 -5.89 -4.73
CA ILE A 226 -0.57 -6.01 -4.53
C ILE A 226 -1.18 -6.99 -5.55
N GLY A 227 -0.73 -6.93 -6.82
CA GLY A 227 -1.23 -7.83 -7.86
C GLY A 227 -1.02 -9.30 -7.51
N GLU A 228 0.14 -9.67 -6.98
CA GLU A 228 0.39 -11.04 -6.52
C GLU A 228 -0.41 -11.38 -5.25
N ALA A 229 -0.65 -10.43 -4.34
CA ALA A 229 -1.53 -10.67 -3.19
C ALA A 229 -2.98 -10.96 -3.63
N VAL A 230 -3.46 -10.28 -4.66
CA VAL A 230 -4.77 -10.55 -5.27
C VAL A 230 -4.80 -11.92 -5.92
N LEU A 231 -3.79 -12.26 -6.73
CA LEU A 231 -3.67 -13.59 -7.35
C LEU A 231 -3.62 -14.73 -6.33
N GLU A 232 -2.87 -14.55 -5.23
CA GLU A 232 -2.81 -15.50 -4.11
C GLU A 232 -4.21 -15.72 -3.51
N ALA A 233 -4.96 -14.66 -3.24
CA ALA A 233 -6.30 -14.74 -2.67
C ALA A 233 -7.28 -15.53 -3.58
N PHE A 234 -7.25 -15.31 -4.89
CA PHE A 234 -8.08 -16.05 -5.85
C PHE A 234 -7.64 -17.51 -6.00
N ASN A 235 -6.33 -17.76 -6.04
CA ASN A 235 -5.78 -19.10 -6.12
C ASN A 235 -6.17 -19.95 -4.90
N ASP A 236 -6.03 -19.40 -3.70
CA ASP A 236 -6.37 -20.08 -2.45
C ASP A 236 -7.87 -20.36 -2.32
N ALA A 237 -8.70 -19.47 -2.89
CA ALA A 237 -10.14 -19.69 -2.98
C ALA A 237 -10.55 -20.68 -4.09
N GLY A 238 -9.63 -21.06 -4.98
CA GLY A 238 -9.92 -21.91 -6.14
C GLY A 238 -10.87 -21.23 -7.14
N HIS A 239 -10.89 -19.90 -7.19
CA HIS A 239 -11.81 -19.11 -8.03
C HIS A 239 -11.06 -18.57 -9.27
N PRO A 240 -11.51 -18.90 -10.50
CA PRO A 240 -10.90 -18.35 -11.70
C PRO A 240 -11.23 -16.87 -11.85
N VAL A 241 -10.25 -16.07 -12.28
CA VAL A 241 -10.40 -14.63 -12.47
C VAL A 241 -9.57 -14.15 -13.66
N GLN A 242 -10.06 -13.17 -14.40
CA GLN A 242 -9.31 -12.48 -15.43
C GLN A 242 -8.71 -11.19 -14.83
N ILE A 243 -7.38 -11.10 -14.78
CA ILE A 243 -6.69 -9.96 -14.18
C ILE A 243 -5.82 -9.25 -15.21
N ALA A 244 -6.01 -7.93 -15.35
CA ALA A 244 -5.03 -7.04 -15.94
C ALA A 244 -4.20 -6.40 -14.82
N HIS A 245 -2.89 -6.68 -14.78
CA HIS A 245 -2.01 -6.23 -13.71
C HIS A 245 -1.08 -5.11 -14.21
N LEU A 246 -1.34 -3.90 -13.75
CA LEU A 246 -0.54 -2.70 -14.02
C LEU A 246 0.40 -2.43 -12.84
N ALA A 247 1.69 -2.39 -13.12
CA ALA A 247 2.75 -2.23 -12.13
C ALA A 247 3.97 -1.56 -12.78
N VAL A 248 4.89 -1.05 -11.98
CA VAL A 248 6.14 -0.46 -12.48
C VAL A 248 7.05 -1.57 -13.03
N ARG A 249 7.25 -1.63 -14.35
CA ARG A 249 7.98 -2.74 -15.01
C ARG A 249 9.41 -2.39 -15.42
N GLY A 250 9.79 -1.13 -15.34
CA GLY A 250 11.13 -0.67 -15.71
C GLY A 250 11.79 0.07 -14.56
N LEU A 251 13.10 0.34 -14.68
CA LEU A 251 13.80 1.21 -13.77
C LEU A 251 13.36 2.66 -14.05
N PRO A 252 12.70 3.34 -13.09
CA PRO A 252 12.24 4.70 -13.31
C PRO A 252 13.40 5.71 -13.29
N GLY A 253 13.15 6.89 -13.87
CA GLY A 253 14.01 8.06 -13.74
C GLY A 253 13.55 9.00 -12.65
N SER A 254 13.92 10.28 -12.74
CA SER A 254 13.39 11.40 -11.95
C SER A 254 12.45 12.24 -12.81
N GLY A 255 11.39 12.75 -12.21
CA GLY A 255 10.38 13.56 -12.88
C GLY A 255 9.33 14.06 -11.90
N THR A 256 8.24 14.58 -12.40
CA THR A 256 7.04 14.82 -11.57
C THR A 256 6.35 13.50 -11.27
N PRO A 257 5.59 13.38 -10.17
CA PRO A 257 4.80 12.20 -9.88
C PRO A 257 3.91 11.75 -11.05
N GLN A 258 3.27 12.70 -11.72
CA GLN A 258 2.37 12.44 -12.84
C GLN A 258 3.11 11.86 -14.04
N GLU A 259 4.25 12.46 -14.43
CA GLU A 259 5.08 11.96 -15.53
C GLU A 259 5.58 10.55 -15.26
N LEU A 260 5.96 10.26 -14.03
CA LEU A 260 6.48 8.94 -13.66
C LEU A 260 5.38 7.87 -13.59
N MET A 261 4.20 8.20 -13.07
CA MET A 261 3.04 7.29 -13.09
C MET A 261 2.57 7.01 -14.53
N GLU A 262 2.62 8.04 -15.41
CA GLU A 262 2.32 7.87 -16.84
C GLU A 262 3.36 6.97 -17.51
N ALA A 263 4.64 7.24 -17.31
CA ALA A 263 5.74 6.43 -17.88
C ALA A 263 5.76 4.99 -17.35
N ALA A 264 5.30 4.77 -16.12
CA ALA A 264 5.18 3.45 -15.51
C ALA A 264 3.93 2.66 -15.98
N GLY A 265 3.00 3.31 -16.68
CA GLY A 265 1.77 2.66 -17.14
C GLY A 265 0.75 2.41 -16.04
N ILE A 266 0.75 3.22 -14.96
CA ILE A 266 -0.14 3.09 -13.80
C ILE A 266 -1.02 4.34 -13.59
N SER A 267 -1.05 5.25 -14.56
CA SER A 267 -1.92 6.42 -14.53
C SER A 267 -3.39 6.06 -14.78
N ALA A 268 -4.29 7.00 -14.55
CA ALA A 268 -5.73 6.80 -14.76
C ALA A 268 -6.06 6.38 -16.21
N SER A 269 -5.39 6.97 -17.22
CA SER A 269 -5.58 6.64 -18.62
C SER A 269 -5.19 5.18 -18.94
N HIS A 270 -4.08 4.70 -18.38
CA HIS A 270 -3.65 3.30 -18.55
C HIS A 270 -4.60 2.31 -17.87
N ILE A 271 -5.10 2.65 -16.68
CA ILE A 271 -6.08 1.83 -15.97
C ILE A 271 -7.39 1.75 -16.78
N ALA A 272 -7.87 2.89 -17.30
CA ALA A 272 -9.07 2.91 -18.14
C ALA A 272 -8.88 2.13 -19.46
N GLN A 273 -7.71 2.23 -20.06
CA GLN A 273 -7.38 1.44 -21.26
C GLN A 273 -7.37 -0.06 -20.95
N ALA A 274 -6.70 -0.50 -19.90
CA ALA A 274 -6.67 -1.91 -19.50
C ALA A 274 -8.08 -2.44 -19.20
N ALA A 275 -8.95 -1.59 -18.63
CA ALA A 275 -10.35 -1.94 -18.41
C ALA A 275 -11.11 -2.14 -19.73
N ARG A 276 -10.88 -1.30 -20.74
CA ARG A 276 -11.48 -1.49 -22.08
C ARG A 276 -10.98 -2.77 -22.75
N GLU A 277 -9.67 -3.05 -22.64
CA GLU A 277 -9.06 -4.25 -23.23
C GLU A 277 -9.61 -5.53 -22.60
N ILE A 278 -9.74 -5.60 -21.28
CA ILE A 278 -10.27 -6.78 -20.58
C ILE A 278 -11.77 -7.02 -20.86
N LEU A 279 -12.50 -5.97 -21.27
CA LEU A 279 -13.90 -6.06 -21.65
C LEU A 279 -14.11 -6.40 -23.13
N GLY A 280 -13.16 -6.07 -24.00
CA GLY A 280 -13.24 -6.27 -25.45
C GLY A 280 -12.52 -7.50 -25.96
N GLY A 281 -11.82 -8.24 -25.08
CA GLY A 281 -11.05 -9.45 -25.40
C GLY A 281 -11.90 -10.70 -25.52
#